data_8b3832662e919455e459ef6beec3d7a9
#
_entry.id   8b3832662e919455e459ef6beec3d7a9
#
_cell.length_a   1.000
_cell.length_b   1.000
_cell.length_c   1.000
_cell.angle_alpha   90.00
_cell.angle_beta   90.00
_cell.angle_gamma   90.00
#
_symmetry.space_group_name_H-M   'P 1'
#
loop_
_entity.id
_entity.type
_entity.pdbx_description
1 polymer ?
#
loop_
_entity_poly.entity_id
_entity_poly.type
_entity_poly.pdbx_seq_one_letter_code
_entity_poly.pdbx_strand_id
1 'polypeptide(L)'
;LIEKEICTPDQYPLSLNALVNACNQKSNREPVLELAELDIRAVIDELIRRRLVVNTAGFNARVPRYQHRFCNTEFGELKFSAQELGIICELLLRGPQTPGELRSRTNRLCSFDDVTEVDAVLVGLVERGPYVVKLPREPGKRESRYAHLFGGEIDLEALAEAAPASSY
;
A
#
# COMPACT_ATOMS: atom_id res chain seq x y z
N LEU A 1 -0.19 -4.61 6.78
CA LEU A 1 -1.25 -5.63 6.97
C LEU A 1 -1.70 -6.23 5.64
N ILE A 2 -2.07 -5.43 4.65
CA ILE A 2 -2.54 -5.91 3.32
C ILE A 2 -1.50 -6.83 2.67
N GLU A 3 -0.25 -6.40 2.60
CA GLU A 3 0.84 -7.21 2.03
C GLU A 3 0.96 -8.57 2.70
N LYS A 4 0.93 -8.60 4.02
CA LYS A 4 1.12 -9.85 4.78
C LYS A 4 -0.08 -10.79 4.71
N GLU A 5 -1.27 -10.28 4.53
CA GLU A 5 -2.44 -11.11 4.22
C GLU A 5 -2.24 -11.87 2.90
N ILE A 6 -1.65 -11.21 1.90
CA ILE A 6 -1.41 -11.80 0.58
C ILE A 6 -0.18 -12.72 0.59
N CYS A 7 0.95 -12.23 1.11
CA CYS A 7 2.24 -12.91 0.99
C CYS A 7 2.46 -14.00 2.04
N THR A 8 1.95 -13.81 3.24
CA THR A 8 2.14 -14.75 4.37
C THR A 8 0.82 -15.02 5.09
N PRO A 9 -0.18 -15.58 4.40
CA PRO A 9 -1.52 -15.78 4.97
C PRO A 9 -1.53 -16.69 6.21
N ASP A 10 -0.60 -17.63 6.30
CA ASP A 10 -0.49 -18.54 7.45
C ASP A 10 -0.08 -17.81 8.75
N GLN A 11 0.52 -16.65 8.63
CA GLN A 11 0.94 -15.82 9.77
C GLN A 11 0.00 -14.65 10.04
N TYR A 12 -1.02 -14.49 9.24
CA TYR A 12 -2.00 -13.42 9.33
C TYR A 12 -3.31 -13.93 9.98
N PRO A 13 -3.95 -13.18 10.87
CA PRO A 13 -3.66 -11.83 11.39
C PRO A 13 -2.35 -11.71 12.17
N LEU A 14 -1.72 -10.52 12.17
CA LEU A 14 -0.40 -10.31 12.74
C LEU A 14 -0.44 -9.96 14.23
N SER A 15 0.48 -10.54 15.02
CA SER A 15 0.82 -10.01 16.34
C SER A 15 1.47 -8.62 16.22
N LEU A 16 1.52 -7.85 17.31
CA LEU A 16 2.19 -6.57 17.33
C LEU A 16 3.68 -6.71 16.96
N ASN A 17 4.36 -7.70 17.48
CA ASN A 17 5.76 -7.97 17.16
C ASN A 17 5.97 -8.26 15.67
N ALA A 18 5.14 -9.11 15.08
CA ALA A 18 5.18 -9.40 13.65
C ALA A 18 4.89 -8.14 12.80
N LEU A 19 3.96 -7.31 13.25
CA LEU A 19 3.62 -6.05 12.59
C LEU A 19 4.78 -5.05 12.66
N VAL A 20 5.44 -4.89 13.80
CA VAL A 20 6.64 -4.06 13.96
C VAL A 20 7.74 -4.51 12.98
N ASN A 21 8.01 -5.80 12.92
CA ASN A 21 8.99 -6.35 12.00
C ASN A 21 8.62 -6.09 10.54
N ALA A 22 7.35 -6.22 10.19
CA ALA A 22 6.86 -5.94 8.84
C ALA A 22 6.97 -4.46 8.47
N CYS A 23 6.66 -3.54 9.38
CA CYS A 23 6.79 -2.10 9.16
C CYS A 23 8.24 -1.68 8.96
N ASN A 24 9.17 -2.30 9.65
CA ASN A 24 10.61 -1.99 9.62
C ASN A 24 11.39 -2.88 8.63
N GLN A 25 10.71 -3.66 7.81
CA GLN A 25 11.31 -4.51 6.81
C GLN A 25 12.18 -3.68 5.86
N LYS A 26 13.37 -4.19 5.51
CA LYS A 26 14.32 -3.48 4.64
C LYS A 26 14.04 -3.64 3.16
N SER A 27 13.35 -4.68 2.77
CA SER A 27 12.98 -4.95 1.37
C SER A 27 11.54 -4.50 1.07
N ASN A 28 11.29 -4.14 -0.18
CA ASN A 28 9.96 -3.76 -0.68
C ASN A 28 9.33 -2.56 0.05
N ARG A 29 10.17 -1.64 0.51
CA ARG A 29 9.79 -0.40 1.21
C ARG A 29 10.59 0.76 0.66
N GLU A 30 9.94 1.90 0.50
CA GLU A 30 10.60 3.17 0.22
C GLU A 30 9.78 4.33 0.82
N PRO A 31 10.38 5.05 1.77
CA PRO A 31 11.66 4.78 2.42
C PRO A 31 11.58 3.55 3.34
N VAL A 32 12.73 2.97 3.65
CA VAL A 32 12.84 1.98 4.74
C VAL A 32 12.68 2.72 6.05
N LEU A 33 11.78 2.24 6.91
CA LEU A 33 11.46 2.88 8.18
C LEU A 33 12.12 2.13 9.35
N GLU A 34 12.39 2.88 10.41
CA GLU A 34 12.83 2.36 11.71
C GLU A 34 11.92 2.92 12.80
N LEU A 35 10.69 2.37 12.87
CA LEU A 35 9.68 2.82 13.81
C LEU A 35 9.78 2.05 15.13
N ALA A 36 9.62 2.77 16.23
CA ALA A 36 9.49 2.16 17.54
C ALA A 36 8.14 1.43 17.69
N GLU A 37 8.09 0.41 18.54
CA GLU A 37 6.85 -0.31 18.82
C GLU A 37 5.73 0.63 19.30
N LEU A 38 6.07 1.64 20.12
CA LEU A 38 5.09 2.62 20.61
C LEU A 38 4.47 3.44 19.49
N ASP A 39 5.25 3.82 18.48
CA ASP A 39 4.74 4.58 17.33
C ASP A 39 3.78 3.74 16.51
N ILE A 40 4.12 2.48 16.27
CA ILE A 40 3.27 1.54 15.53
C ILE A 40 1.98 1.26 16.31
N ARG A 41 2.08 1.07 17.62
CA ARG A 41 0.90 0.87 18.48
C ARG A 41 -0.04 2.07 18.42
N ALA A 42 0.49 3.29 18.49
CA ALA A 42 -0.32 4.51 18.37
C ALA A 42 -1.06 4.60 17.03
N VAL A 43 -0.38 4.24 15.92
CA VAL A 43 -1.00 4.20 14.59
C VAL A 43 -2.09 3.12 14.52
N ILE A 44 -1.83 1.94 15.05
CA ILE A 44 -2.81 0.85 15.07
C ILE A 44 -4.04 1.24 15.88
N ASP A 45 -3.88 1.85 17.03
CA ASP A 45 -5.00 2.33 17.87
C ASP A 45 -5.85 3.35 17.11
N GLU A 46 -5.22 4.24 16.36
CA GLU A 46 -5.94 5.20 15.50
C GLU A 46 -6.69 4.51 14.35
N LEU A 47 -6.06 3.53 13.69
CA LEU A 47 -6.69 2.75 12.63
C LEU A 47 -7.87 1.91 13.16
N ILE A 48 -7.78 1.40 14.39
CA ILE A 48 -8.90 0.70 15.05
C ILE A 48 -10.05 1.69 15.31
N ARG A 49 -9.76 2.89 15.81
CA ARG A 49 -10.79 3.93 16.00
C ARG A 49 -11.49 4.32 14.70
N ARG A 50 -10.75 4.33 13.60
CA ARG A 50 -11.28 4.59 12.25
C ARG A 50 -11.93 3.35 11.61
N ARG A 51 -11.96 2.22 12.30
CA ARG A 51 -12.51 0.96 11.80
C ARG A 51 -11.81 0.40 10.55
N LEU A 52 -10.54 0.74 10.39
CA LEU A 52 -9.68 0.24 9.30
C LEU A 52 -8.86 -0.99 9.71
N VAL A 53 -8.76 -1.24 11.00
CA VAL A 53 -8.09 -2.39 11.60
C VAL A 53 -8.95 -2.93 12.73
N VAL A 54 -8.88 -4.23 12.95
CA VAL A 54 -9.54 -4.92 14.05
C VAL A 54 -8.55 -5.84 14.74
N ASN A 55 -8.69 -5.95 16.08
CA ASN A 55 -8.06 -7.00 16.86
C ASN A 55 -8.98 -8.23 16.84
N THR A 56 -8.53 -9.30 16.20
CA THR A 56 -9.30 -10.55 16.05
C THR A 56 -9.11 -11.53 17.22
N ALA A 57 -8.16 -11.26 18.12
CA ALA A 57 -7.95 -12.09 19.29
C ALA A 57 -9.13 -12.00 20.24
N GLY A 58 -9.56 -13.13 20.77
CA GLY A 58 -10.65 -13.20 21.75
C GLY A 58 -10.33 -12.41 23.02
N PHE A 59 -11.38 -12.08 23.78
CA PHE A 59 -11.30 -11.26 25.00
C PHE A 59 -10.29 -11.78 26.04
N ASN A 60 -10.05 -13.09 26.07
CA ASN A 60 -9.12 -13.75 26.97
C ASN A 60 -7.75 -14.06 26.35
N ALA A 61 -7.51 -13.65 25.11
CA ALA A 61 -6.23 -13.92 24.46
C ALA A 61 -5.14 -13.00 25.01
N ARG A 62 -3.99 -13.60 25.29
CA ARG A 62 -2.83 -12.86 25.84
C ARG A 62 -2.14 -11.98 24.79
N VAL A 63 -2.29 -12.33 23.53
CA VAL A 63 -1.60 -11.66 22.40
C VAL A 63 -2.63 -11.14 21.42
N PRO A 64 -2.71 -9.81 21.22
CA PRO A 64 -3.55 -9.23 20.17
C PRO A 64 -3.12 -9.72 18.78
N ARG A 65 -4.11 -9.84 17.88
CA ARG A 65 -3.91 -10.16 16.47
C ARG A 65 -4.62 -9.13 15.63
N TYR A 66 -3.89 -8.49 14.71
CA TYR A 66 -4.39 -7.37 13.92
C TYR A 66 -4.65 -7.78 12.47
N GLN A 67 -5.81 -7.36 11.99
CA GLN A 67 -6.28 -7.58 10.63
C GLN A 67 -6.81 -6.25 10.08
N HIS A 68 -6.54 -5.95 8.82
CA HIS A 68 -7.12 -4.78 8.18
C HIS A 68 -8.59 -5.02 7.81
N ARG A 69 -9.33 -3.92 7.76
CA ARG A 69 -10.69 -3.83 7.24
C ARG A 69 -10.80 -2.73 6.18
N PHE A 70 -9.71 -2.46 5.51
CA PHE A 70 -9.59 -1.39 4.53
C PHE A 70 -10.46 -1.65 3.29
N CYS A 71 -10.48 -2.89 2.79
CA CYS A 71 -11.23 -3.27 1.61
C CYS A 71 -11.64 -4.74 1.64
N ASN A 72 -12.50 -5.11 0.71
CA ASN A 72 -12.94 -6.50 0.48
C ASN A 72 -13.59 -7.16 1.70
N THR A 73 -14.17 -6.36 2.58
CA THR A 73 -14.99 -6.85 3.69
C THR A 73 -16.41 -7.10 3.24
N GLU A 74 -17.16 -7.95 3.94
CA GLU A 74 -18.51 -8.36 3.56
C GLU A 74 -19.45 -7.17 3.35
N PHE A 75 -19.42 -6.20 4.26
CA PHE A 75 -20.31 -5.03 4.24
C PHE A 75 -19.61 -3.72 3.86
N GLY A 76 -18.33 -3.76 3.51
CA GLY A 76 -17.58 -2.59 3.10
C GLY A 76 -17.84 -2.20 1.65
N GLU A 77 -17.72 -0.92 1.36
CA GLU A 77 -17.95 -0.38 0.01
C GLU A 77 -16.75 -0.57 -0.92
N LEU A 78 -15.54 -0.57 -0.36
CA LEU A 78 -14.33 -0.73 -1.17
C LEU A 78 -14.12 -2.21 -1.55
N LYS A 79 -14.24 -2.47 -2.83
CA LYS A 79 -14.00 -3.79 -3.42
C LYS A 79 -12.93 -3.68 -4.51
N PHE A 80 -11.84 -4.38 -4.34
CA PHE A 80 -10.73 -4.41 -5.28
C PHE A 80 -10.45 -5.84 -5.74
N SER A 81 -10.12 -6.00 -7.02
CA SER A 81 -9.58 -7.25 -7.53
C SER A 81 -8.18 -7.50 -6.96
N ALA A 82 -7.65 -8.70 -7.14
CA ALA A 82 -6.28 -9.02 -6.71
C ALA A 82 -5.24 -8.10 -7.38
N GLN A 83 -5.42 -7.78 -8.64
CA GLN A 83 -4.54 -6.88 -9.39
C GLN A 83 -4.66 -5.43 -8.91
N GLU A 84 -5.87 -4.93 -8.71
CA GLU A 84 -6.11 -3.60 -8.14
C GLU A 84 -5.50 -3.46 -6.76
N LEU A 85 -5.71 -4.43 -5.90
CA LEU A 85 -5.17 -4.43 -4.54
C LEU A 85 -3.64 -4.54 -4.53
N GLY A 86 -3.07 -5.33 -5.43
CA GLY A 86 -1.62 -5.42 -5.60
C GLY A 86 -0.98 -4.08 -5.96
N ILE A 87 -1.57 -3.34 -6.89
CA ILE A 87 -1.12 -1.99 -7.26
C ILE A 87 -1.25 -1.02 -6.07
N ILE A 88 -2.42 -0.98 -5.42
CA ILE A 88 -2.66 -0.09 -4.28
C ILE A 88 -1.66 -0.39 -3.16
N CYS A 89 -1.46 -1.66 -2.83
CA CYS A 89 -0.51 -2.07 -1.80
C CYS A 89 0.91 -1.60 -2.12
N GLU A 90 1.37 -1.79 -3.34
CA GLU A 90 2.71 -1.37 -3.76
C GLU A 90 2.88 0.16 -3.73
N LEU A 91 1.87 0.91 -4.14
CA LEU A 91 1.87 2.38 -4.05
C LEU A 91 1.89 2.86 -2.59
N LEU A 92 1.19 2.18 -1.69
CA LEU A 92 1.22 2.49 -0.26
C LEU A 92 2.60 2.23 0.36
N LEU A 93 3.30 1.19 -0.09
CA LEU A 93 4.60 0.78 0.47
C LEU A 93 5.78 1.58 -0.09
N ARG A 94 5.72 2.03 -1.34
CA ARG A 94 6.85 2.67 -2.03
C ARG A 94 6.57 4.05 -2.58
N GLY A 95 5.34 4.53 -2.49
CA GLY A 95 4.97 5.82 -3.09
C GLY A 95 4.76 5.75 -4.60
N PRO A 96 4.82 6.90 -5.29
CA PRO A 96 4.53 7.00 -6.71
C PRO A 96 5.47 6.16 -7.59
N GLN A 97 4.90 5.47 -8.58
CA GLN A 97 5.62 4.56 -9.47
C GLN A 97 5.05 4.57 -10.89
N THR A 98 5.91 4.25 -11.85
CA THR A 98 5.51 4.03 -13.25
C THR A 98 4.85 2.67 -13.43
N PRO A 99 4.08 2.46 -14.52
CA PRO A 99 3.50 1.15 -14.82
C PRO A 99 4.54 0.02 -14.90
N GLY A 100 5.70 0.29 -15.50
CA GLY A 100 6.79 -0.68 -15.60
C GLY A 100 7.36 -1.08 -14.23
N GLU A 101 7.54 -0.12 -13.33
CA GLU A 101 7.96 -0.38 -11.95
C GLU A 101 6.92 -1.20 -11.20
N LEU A 102 5.63 -0.86 -11.33
CA LEU A 102 4.54 -1.59 -10.71
C LEU A 102 4.49 -3.04 -11.20
N ARG A 103 4.63 -3.27 -12.52
CA ARG A 103 4.66 -4.62 -13.06
C ARG A 103 5.78 -5.46 -12.43
N SER A 104 6.97 -4.90 -12.31
CA SER A 104 8.13 -5.61 -11.76
C SER A 104 8.00 -5.90 -10.26
N ARG A 105 7.38 -4.97 -9.52
CA ARG A 105 7.37 -4.98 -8.05
C ARG A 105 6.14 -5.65 -7.44
N THR A 106 5.08 -5.84 -8.20
CA THR A 106 3.84 -6.48 -7.72
C THR A 106 3.83 -8.00 -7.82
N ASN A 107 4.88 -8.63 -8.36
CA ASN A 107 4.90 -10.08 -8.62
C ASN A 107 4.61 -10.95 -7.37
N ARG A 108 4.95 -10.47 -6.18
CA ARG A 108 4.64 -11.17 -4.93
C ARG A 108 3.18 -10.99 -4.48
N LEU A 109 2.48 -10.02 -5.03
CA LEU A 109 1.13 -9.62 -4.62
C LEU A 109 0.04 -10.11 -5.58
N CYS A 110 0.31 -10.07 -6.86
CA CYS A 110 -0.62 -10.44 -7.92
C CYS A 110 0.13 -10.79 -9.20
N SER A 111 -0.60 -11.14 -10.25
CA SER A 111 -0.02 -11.54 -11.53
C SER A 111 -0.49 -10.61 -12.63
N PHE A 112 0.46 -10.11 -13.44
CA PHE A 112 0.22 -9.38 -14.67
C PHE A 112 0.97 -10.03 -15.82
N ASP A 113 0.31 -10.22 -16.94
CA ASP A 113 0.92 -10.78 -18.15
C ASP A 113 1.94 -9.80 -18.76
N ASP A 114 1.56 -8.55 -18.84
CA ASP A 114 2.41 -7.49 -19.39
C ASP A 114 2.10 -6.11 -18.76
N VAL A 115 2.83 -5.08 -19.20
CA VAL A 115 2.63 -3.71 -18.73
C VAL A 115 1.31 -3.10 -19.21
N THR A 116 0.78 -3.56 -20.32
CA THR A 116 -0.51 -3.09 -20.87
C THR A 116 -1.67 -3.44 -19.93
N GLU A 117 -1.60 -4.61 -19.32
CA GLU A 117 -2.58 -5.02 -18.31
C GLU A 117 -2.49 -4.14 -17.05
N VAL A 118 -1.28 -3.76 -16.63
CA VAL A 118 -1.09 -2.80 -15.53
C VAL A 118 -1.71 -1.44 -15.88
N ASP A 119 -1.48 -0.94 -17.09
CA ASP A 119 -2.06 0.31 -17.56
C ASP A 119 -3.59 0.28 -17.53
N ALA A 120 -4.19 -0.81 -17.98
CA ALA A 120 -5.65 -0.98 -17.97
C ALA A 120 -6.23 -0.95 -16.54
N VAL A 121 -5.58 -1.61 -15.60
CA VAL A 121 -5.99 -1.60 -14.19
C VAL A 121 -5.83 -0.21 -13.57
N LEU A 122 -4.74 0.49 -13.87
CA LEU A 122 -4.51 1.87 -13.42
C LEU A 122 -5.57 2.82 -13.93
N VAL A 123 -5.94 2.74 -15.22
CA VAL A 123 -7.02 3.55 -15.80
C VAL A 123 -8.34 3.31 -15.06
N GLY A 124 -8.68 2.07 -14.78
CA GLY A 124 -9.87 1.73 -13.99
C GLY A 124 -9.84 2.33 -12.58
N LEU A 125 -8.69 2.33 -11.90
CA LEU A 125 -8.52 2.92 -10.57
C LEU A 125 -8.59 4.46 -10.58
N VAL A 126 -8.16 5.09 -11.67
CA VAL A 126 -8.28 6.54 -11.86
C VAL A 126 -9.73 6.95 -12.11
N GLU A 127 -10.46 6.19 -12.93
CA GLU A 127 -11.82 6.51 -13.33
C GLU A 127 -12.87 6.20 -12.25
N ARG A 128 -12.61 5.16 -11.46
CA ARG A 128 -13.55 4.64 -10.47
C ARG A 128 -13.22 5.11 -9.07
N GLY A 129 -13.51 6.05 -8.55
CA GLY A 129 -13.20 6.54 -7.21
C GLY A 129 -13.06 8.05 -7.19
N PRO A 130 -11.99 8.65 -7.70
CA PRO A 130 -10.70 8.03 -8.05
C PRO A 130 -9.92 7.52 -6.82
N TYR A 131 -9.20 6.41 -7.01
CA TYR A 131 -8.34 5.83 -5.97
C TYR A 131 -6.86 6.09 -6.22
N VAL A 132 -6.52 6.38 -7.47
CA VAL A 132 -5.19 6.63 -7.97
C VAL A 132 -5.23 7.83 -8.90
N VAL A 133 -4.15 8.58 -8.99
CA VAL A 133 -3.98 9.69 -9.91
C VAL A 133 -2.72 9.52 -10.73
N LYS A 134 -2.79 9.88 -12.01
CA LYS A 134 -1.64 9.99 -12.90
C LYS A 134 -0.98 11.33 -12.66
N LEU A 135 0.29 11.31 -12.27
CA LEU A 135 1.07 12.52 -12.05
C LEU A 135 1.55 13.13 -13.36
N PRO A 136 1.82 14.44 -13.39
CA PRO A 136 2.48 15.07 -14.54
C PRO A 136 3.81 14.36 -14.85
N ARG A 137 4.09 14.20 -16.14
CA ARG A 137 5.34 13.58 -16.57
C ARG A 137 6.53 14.48 -16.23
N GLU A 138 7.50 13.91 -15.56
CA GLU A 138 8.74 14.62 -15.21
C GLU A 138 9.56 14.93 -16.48
N PRO A 139 10.27 16.08 -16.54
CA PRO A 139 11.16 16.40 -17.64
C PRO A 139 12.19 15.28 -17.87
N GLY A 140 12.36 14.88 -19.14
CA GLY A 140 13.30 13.83 -19.52
C GLY A 140 12.86 12.39 -19.24
N LYS A 141 11.70 12.18 -18.64
CA LYS A 141 11.13 10.84 -18.41
C LYS A 141 10.14 10.48 -19.51
N ARG A 142 10.09 9.20 -19.87
CA ARG A 142 9.15 8.69 -20.89
C ARG A 142 7.75 8.48 -20.37
N GLU A 143 7.65 8.04 -19.11
CA GLU A 143 6.41 7.64 -18.48
C GLU A 143 6.06 8.52 -17.29
N SER A 144 4.77 8.66 -17.04
CA SER A 144 4.24 9.28 -15.82
C SER A 144 4.20 8.27 -14.70
N ARG A 145 4.37 8.75 -13.47
CA ARG A 145 4.14 7.98 -12.27
C ARG A 145 2.67 8.08 -11.84
N TYR A 146 2.21 7.08 -11.12
CA TYR A 146 0.89 7.06 -10.48
C TYR A 146 1.05 7.08 -8.99
N ALA A 147 0.13 7.75 -8.29
CA ALA A 147 0.11 7.83 -6.84
C ALA A 147 -1.28 7.44 -6.31
N HIS A 148 -1.33 6.83 -5.12
CA HIS A 148 -2.60 6.57 -4.44
C HIS A 148 -3.17 7.84 -3.82
N LEU A 149 -4.50 7.86 -3.61
CA LEU A 149 -5.22 8.99 -3.04
C LEU A 149 -5.75 8.72 -1.61
N PHE A 150 -5.27 7.68 -0.95
CA PHE A 150 -5.74 7.29 0.38
C PHE A 150 -5.11 8.10 1.53
N GLY A 151 -4.08 8.89 1.26
CA GLY A 151 -3.43 9.76 2.23
C GLY A 151 -3.96 11.22 2.25
N GLY A 152 -5.02 11.51 1.51
CA GLY A 152 -5.55 12.86 1.34
C GLY A 152 -5.12 13.52 0.03
N GLU A 153 -5.25 14.82 -0.06
CA GLU A 153 -4.84 15.59 -1.24
C GLU A 153 -3.33 15.47 -1.48
N ILE A 154 -2.96 15.36 -2.75
CA ILE A 154 -1.56 15.26 -3.16
C ILE A 154 -1.02 16.66 -3.38
N ASP A 155 0.01 17.01 -2.62
CA ASP A 155 0.84 18.18 -2.89
C ASP A 155 1.81 17.85 -4.04
N LEU A 156 1.48 18.31 -5.24
CA LEU A 156 2.28 18.09 -6.43
C LEU A 156 3.64 18.80 -6.36
N GLU A 157 3.72 19.91 -5.62
CA GLU A 157 4.97 20.66 -5.44
C GLU A 157 5.92 19.87 -4.52
N ALA A 158 5.42 19.37 -3.39
CA ALA A 158 6.20 18.52 -2.50
C ALA A 158 6.68 17.22 -3.16
N LEU A 159 5.87 16.64 -4.06
CA LEU A 159 6.26 15.45 -4.82
C LEU A 159 7.36 15.76 -5.86
N ALA A 160 7.32 16.94 -6.46
CA ALA A 160 8.35 17.37 -7.42
C ALA A 160 9.71 17.62 -6.71
N GLU A 161 9.68 18.16 -5.50
CA GLU A 161 10.88 18.38 -4.68
C GLU A 161 11.47 17.08 -4.13
N ALA A 162 10.62 16.09 -3.83
CA ALA A 162 11.04 14.79 -3.31
C ALA A 162 11.60 13.85 -4.39
N ALA A 163 11.49 14.20 -5.67
CA ALA A 163 12.10 13.43 -6.74
C ALA A 163 13.63 13.47 -6.58
N PRO A 164 14.33 12.32 -6.50
CA PRO A 164 15.78 12.34 -6.38
C PRO A 164 16.36 13.08 -7.56
N ALA A 165 17.18 14.09 -7.30
CA ALA A 165 17.95 14.76 -8.32
C ALA A 165 18.69 13.70 -9.12
N SER A 166 18.40 13.59 -10.41
CA SER A 166 19.07 12.64 -11.28
C SER A 166 20.55 12.97 -11.26
N SER A 167 21.32 12.16 -10.54
CA SER A 167 22.77 12.18 -10.64
C SER A 167 23.14 11.81 -12.07
N TYR A 168 23.73 12.76 -12.76
CA TYR A 168 24.40 12.55 -14.03
C TYR A 168 25.59 11.59 -13.85
#